data_be397f4e126f3d5aa08fbdb5ddb1f3d0
#
_entry.id   be397f4e126f3d5aa08fbdb5ddb1f3d0
#
_cell.length_a   1.000
_cell.length_b   1.000
_cell.length_c   1.000
_cell.angle_alpha   90.00
_cell.angle_beta   90.00
_cell.angle_gamma   90.00
#
_symmetry.space_group_name_H-M   'P 1'
#
loop_
_entity.id
_entity.type
_entity.pdbx_description
1 polymer ?
#
loop_
_entity_poly.entity_id
_entity_poly.type
_entity_poly.pdbx_seq_one_letter_code
_entity_poly.pdbx_strand_id
1 'polypeptide(L)'
;MLGAVLCMAFAAFGQTLVLGSYNIRYRNDGDEAKGHLWAKRCQVIADQLNYHHPDAFGAQEVLKGQLDDLLRALPDYDYVGVGRDDGHEAGEYAPIFYRRDRLDKLSDGYFWLSPTYTTPSLGWDAACIRICTWAKFRVRESGEEFLFFNLHTDHVGVKARRESAKLVMKAVDGLGGKEMPVVLTGDFNVDQTDETYAIFTANARLNDAYVVAKHRFAENGTFNSFDPTLKTTSRIDHVFVSPRFAVARYGVLPNFYWTEEPAAKSQKGQDAPQQIDFKQHRIRTASDHYPVFVEVSLRP
;
A
#
# COMPACT_ATOMS: atom_id res chain seq x y z
N MET A 1 -11.54 3.13 -59.56
CA MET A 1 -10.53 3.12 -58.50
C MET A 1 -11.25 3.10 -57.16
N LEU A 2 -11.36 1.92 -56.54
CA LEU A 2 -11.91 1.80 -55.16
C LEU A 2 -10.76 2.01 -54.17
N GLY A 3 -10.81 3.10 -53.41
CA GLY A 3 -9.91 3.35 -52.32
C GLY A 3 -10.32 2.51 -51.10
N ALA A 4 -9.51 1.52 -50.76
CA ALA A 4 -9.66 0.78 -49.51
C ALA A 4 -9.23 1.67 -48.35
N VAL A 5 -10.19 2.07 -47.51
CA VAL A 5 -9.92 2.71 -46.20
C VAL A 5 -9.47 1.61 -45.24
N LEU A 6 -8.16 1.57 -44.96
CA LEU A 6 -7.58 0.68 -43.96
C LEU A 6 -7.90 1.27 -42.56
N CYS A 7 -8.98 0.82 -41.96
CA CYS A 7 -9.23 1.08 -40.53
C CYS A 7 -8.18 0.32 -39.71
N MET A 8 -7.10 0.99 -39.33
CA MET A 8 -6.23 0.49 -38.27
C MET A 8 -7.02 0.53 -36.95
N ALA A 9 -7.50 -0.61 -36.49
CA ALA A 9 -7.95 -0.79 -35.14
C ALA A 9 -6.73 -0.66 -34.23
N PHE A 10 -6.51 0.53 -33.66
CA PHE A 10 -5.63 0.66 -32.50
C PHE A 10 -6.29 -0.13 -31.39
N ALA A 11 -5.70 -1.26 -31.02
CA ALA A 11 -6.01 -1.89 -29.76
C ALA A 11 -5.67 -0.85 -28.68
N ALA A 12 -6.68 -0.22 -28.10
CA ALA A 12 -6.52 0.64 -26.94
C ALA A 12 -6.06 -0.27 -25.80
N PHE A 13 -4.76 -0.41 -25.63
CA PHE A 13 -4.21 -0.93 -24.39
C PHE A 13 -4.63 0.07 -23.31
N GLY A 14 -5.50 -0.35 -22.39
CA GLY A 14 -5.88 0.46 -21.26
C GLY A 14 -4.62 0.99 -20.58
N GLN A 15 -4.67 2.25 -20.15
CA GLN A 15 -3.53 2.91 -19.51
C GLN A 15 -3.06 2.09 -18.30
N THR A 16 -1.74 1.92 -18.19
CA THR A 16 -1.12 1.25 -17.05
C THR A 16 -1.06 2.18 -15.84
N LEU A 17 -1.49 1.67 -14.69
CA LEU A 17 -1.38 2.31 -13.39
C LEU A 17 -0.49 1.47 -12.49
N VAL A 18 0.34 2.14 -11.68
CA VAL A 18 1.07 1.53 -10.58
C VAL A 18 0.37 1.90 -9.28
N LEU A 19 -0.16 0.89 -8.59
CA LEU A 19 -0.92 1.07 -7.34
C LEU A 19 -0.30 0.24 -6.22
N GLY A 20 -0.49 0.63 -4.95
CA GLY A 20 0.15 -0.12 -3.89
C GLY A 20 -0.36 0.09 -2.48
N SER A 21 0.28 -0.62 -1.55
CA SER A 21 0.08 -0.54 -0.10
C SER A 21 1.42 -0.49 0.60
N TYR A 22 1.56 0.35 1.61
CA TYR A 22 2.77 0.44 2.41
C TYR A 22 2.46 0.81 3.87
N ASN A 23 2.53 -0.14 4.78
CA ASN A 23 2.62 0.17 6.20
C ASN A 23 4.01 0.76 6.48
N ILE A 24 4.07 2.05 6.80
CA ILE A 24 5.33 2.79 6.97
C ILE A 24 5.87 2.73 8.39
N ARG A 25 5.17 2.07 9.29
CA ARG A 25 5.43 2.02 10.73
C ARG A 25 5.40 3.41 11.37
N TYR A 26 4.54 3.62 12.36
CA TYR A 26 4.48 4.89 13.08
C TYR A 26 5.79 5.19 13.82
N ARG A 27 6.05 6.48 13.98
CA ARG A 27 7.20 6.94 14.76
C ARG A 27 6.95 6.72 16.23
N ASN A 28 7.87 6.05 16.92
CA ASN A 28 7.83 5.85 18.37
C ASN A 28 9.24 5.77 18.96
N ASP A 29 9.34 6.14 20.24
CA ASP A 29 10.62 6.20 20.93
C ASP A 29 11.29 4.82 21.09
N GLY A 30 10.50 3.75 21.18
CA GLY A 30 11.03 2.39 21.30
C GLY A 30 11.79 1.91 20.06
N ASP A 31 11.27 2.23 18.89
CA ASP A 31 11.94 1.93 17.62
C ASP A 31 13.13 2.86 17.38
N GLU A 32 13.02 4.14 17.74
CA GLU A 32 14.12 5.10 17.63
C GLU A 32 15.30 4.71 18.56
N ALA A 33 15.03 4.26 19.78
CA ALA A 33 16.06 3.75 20.70
C ALA A 33 16.82 2.53 20.15
N LYS A 34 16.19 1.74 19.26
CA LYS A 34 16.81 0.62 18.54
C LYS A 34 17.53 1.06 17.26
N GLY A 35 17.52 2.36 16.94
CA GLY A 35 18.17 2.95 15.78
C GLY A 35 17.31 2.98 14.50
N HIS A 36 15.99 2.77 14.59
CA HIS A 36 15.04 2.91 13.49
C HIS A 36 14.49 4.34 13.43
N LEU A 37 15.39 5.33 13.35
CA LEU A 37 15.06 6.75 13.37
C LEU A 37 14.12 7.12 12.22
N TRP A 38 12.99 7.76 12.53
CA TRP A 38 12.03 8.18 11.52
C TRP A 38 12.65 9.05 10.42
N ALA A 39 13.47 10.03 10.79
CA ALA A 39 14.12 10.92 9.81
C ALA A 39 14.91 10.14 8.73
N LYS A 40 15.59 9.04 9.13
CA LYS A 40 16.30 8.18 8.18
C LYS A 40 15.35 7.29 7.39
N ARG A 41 14.35 6.69 8.05
CA ARG A 41 13.36 5.84 7.40
C ARG A 41 12.53 6.62 6.38
N CYS A 42 12.11 7.85 6.72
CA CYS A 42 11.37 8.73 5.85
C CYS A 42 12.09 8.97 4.51
N GLN A 43 13.40 9.27 4.57
CA GLN A 43 14.20 9.46 3.36
C GLN A 43 14.21 8.21 2.48
N VAL A 44 14.46 7.05 3.08
CA VAL A 44 14.52 5.77 2.35
C VAL A 44 13.17 5.39 1.75
N ILE A 45 12.08 5.63 2.49
CA ILE A 45 10.71 5.42 2.01
C ILE A 45 10.42 6.36 0.83
N ALA A 46 10.74 7.64 0.98
CA ALA A 46 10.52 8.63 -0.07
C ALA A 46 11.34 8.33 -1.34
N ASP A 47 12.61 7.93 -1.20
CA ASP A 47 13.45 7.54 -2.32
C ASP A 47 12.85 6.35 -3.09
N GLN A 48 12.33 5.35 -2.38
CA GLN A 48 11.66 4.21 -2.99
C GLN A 48 10.37 4.62 -3.70
N LEU A 49 9.55 5.47 -3.07
CA LEU A 49 8.30 5.96 -3.65
C LEU A 49 8.56 6.84 -4.88
N ASN A 50 9.55 7.72 -4.83
CA ASN A 50 9.96 8.55 -5.97
C ASN A 50 10.53 7.69 -7.12
N TYR A 51 11.25 6.61 -6.82
CA TYR A 51 11.79 5.71 -7.83
C TYR A 51 10.71 4.89 -8.53
N HIS A 52 9.81 4.26 -7.78
CA HIS A 52 8.71 3.45 -8.33
C HIS A 52 7.56 4.31 -8.87
N HIS A 53 7.41 5.51 -8.36
CA HIS A 53 6.49 6.56 -8.77
C HIS A 53 5.03 6.06 -8.93
N PRO A 54 4.47 5.39 -7.89
CA PRO A 54 3.12 4.84 -7.99
C PRO A 54 2.08 5.94 -8.25
N ASP A 55 1.06 5.65 -9.07
CA ASP A 55 -0.03 6.58 -9.37
C ASP A 55 -0.90 6.83 -8.12
N ALA A 56 -1.11 5.79 -7.31
CA ALA A 56 -1.70 5.90 -5.97
C ALA A 56 -1.25 4.76 -5.06
N PHE A 57 -1.17 5.02 -3.76
CA PHE A 57 -0.91 3.98 -2.76
C PHE A 57 -1.59 4.30 -1.43
N GLY A 58 -2.06 3.26 -0.76
CA GLY A 58 -2.50 3.35 0.63
C GLY A 58 -1.30 3.23 1.56
N ALA A 59 -1.22 4.10 2.57
CA ALA A 59 -0.25 3.93 3.64
C ALA A 59 -0.96 3.61 4.96
N GLN A 60 -0.26 2.97 5.91
CA GLN A 60 -0.79 2.64 7.22
C GLN A 60 0.19 3.09 8.29
N GLU A 61 -0.32 3.27 9.52
CA GLU A 61 0.43 3.75 10.70
C GLU A 61 1.02 5.16 10.53
N VAL A 62 0.37 6.01 9.74
CA VAL A 62 0.89 7.34 9.45
C VAL A 62 0.44 8.34 10.52
N LEU A 63 1.35 8.87 11.33
CA LEU A 63 1.06 9.99 12.22
C LEU A 63 1.09 11.32 11.45
N LYS A 64 0.39 12.36 11.94
CA LYS A 64 0.34 13.68 11.30
C LYS A 64 1.72 14.23 10.93
N GLY A 65 2.70 14.17 11.84
CA GLY A 65 4.07 14.60 11.55
C GLY A 65 4.76 13.78 10.45
N GLN A 66 4.49 12.47 10.37
CA GLN A 66 5.01 11.61 9.30
C GLN A 66 4.34 11.91 7.96
N LEU A 67 3.04 12.21 7.96
CA LEU A 67 2.29 12.64 6.79
C LEU A 67 2.90 13.92 6.20
N ASP A 68 3.16 14.92 7.04
CA ASP A 68 3.75 16.20 6.62
C ASP A 68 5.17 16.02 6.08
N ASP A 69 5.97 15.14 6.68
CA ASP A 69 7.31 14.82 6.22
C ASP A 69 7.27 14.13 4.84
N LEU A 70 6.36 13.16 4.64
CA LEU A 70 6.19 12.49 3.35
C LEU A 70 5.70 13.44 2.27
N LEU A 71 4.74 14.33 2.54
CA LEU A 71 4.27 15.31 1.55
C LEU A 71 5.36 16.28 1.10
N ARG A 72 6.27 16.66 2.01
CA ARG A 72 7.45 17.46 1.63
C ARG A 72 8.43 16.69 0.75
N ALA A 73 8.58 15.38 1.00
CA ALA A 73 9.51 14.53 0.25
C ALA A 73 8.92 13.98 -1.06
N LEU A 74 7.59 14.07 -1.23
CA LEU A 74 6.83 13.59 -2.38
C LEU A 74 6.03 14.73 -3.02
N PRO A 75 6.68 15.71 -3.66
CA PRO A 75 6.04 16.94 -4.11
C PRO A 75 4.97 16.75 -5.21
N ASP A 76 4.98 15.62 -5.91
CA ASP A 76 4.00 15.30 -6.95
C ASP A 76 2.68 14.74 -6.39
N TYR A 77 2.67 14.39 -5.11
CA TYR A 77 1.53 13.73 -4.47
C TYR A 77 0.66 14.71 -3.69
N ASP A 78 -0.61 14.32 -3.59
CA ASP A 78 -1.56 14.79 -2.60
C ASP A 78 -2.13 13.58 -1.86
N TYR A 79 -2.97 13.79 -0.86
CA TYR A 79 -3.54 12.69 -0.09
C TYR A 79 -5.01 12.89 0.26
N VAL A 80 -5.65 11.81 0.69
CA VAL A 80 -6.94 11.80 1.38
C VAL A 80 -6.83 10.97 2.64
N GLY A 81 -7.60 11.32 3.67
CA GLY A 81 -7.64 10.62 4.94
C GLY A 81 -7.53 11.55 6.13
N VAL A 82 -7.88 11.03 7.30
CA VAL A 82 -7.90 11.73 8.58
C VAL A 82 -7.32 10.85 9.68
N GLY A 83 -6.97 11.44 10.81
CA GLY A 83 -6.57 10.72 12.02
C GLY A 83 -7.73 9.91 12.60
N ARG A 84 -7.46 8.66 12.98
CA ARG A 84 -8.50 7.70 13.40
C ARG A 84 -9.14 8.03 14.74
N ASP A 85 -8.47 8.81 15.61
CA ASP A 85 -8.93 9.03 16.97
C ASP A 85 -9.98 10.15 17.09
N ASP A 86 -9.97 11.11 16.17
CA ASP A 86 -10.88 12.27 16.20
C ASP A 86 -11.56 12.58 14.85
N GLY A 87 -11.15 11.92 13.77
CA GLY A 87 -11.60 12.24 12.42
C GLY A 87 -10.98 13.52 11.85
N HIS A 88 -9.89 14.00 12.45
CA HIS A 88 -9.12 15.17 12.03
C HIS A 88 -7.61 14.86 11.99
N GLU A 89 -6.87 15.17 13.03
CA GLU A 89 -5.41 15.02 13.06
C GLU A 89 -4.87 14.04 14.11
N ALA A 90 -5.71 13.58 15.04
CA ALA A 90 -5.27 12.71 16.12
C ALA A 90 -5.24 11.23 15.73
N GLY A 91 -4.21 10.53 16.22
CA GLY A 91 -3.99 9.10 15.99
C GLY A 91 -3.35 8.81 14.63
N GLU A 92 -3.31 7.53 14.30
CA GLU A 92 -2.78 7.07 13.03
C GLU A 92 -3.80 7.28 11.91
N TYR A 93 -3.32 7.70 10.76
CA TYR A 93 -4.06 7.74 9.50
C TYR A 93 -3.93 6.40 8.77
N ALA A 94 -4.90 6.11 7.92
CA ALA A 94 -4.79 5.17 6.81
C ALA A 94 -4.99 5.95 5.49
N PRO A 95 -4.06 6.84 5.12
CA PRO A 95 -4.25 7.76 4.01
C PRO A 95 -4.06 7.05 2.67
N ILE A 96 -4.63 7.67 1.62
CA ILE A 96 -4.36 7.33 0.23
C ILE A 96 -3.58 8.49 -0.37
N PHE A 97 -2.33 8.24 -0.78
CA PHE A 97 -1.53 9.18 -1.56
C PHE A 97 -1.81 8.96 -3.04
N TYR A 98 -1.87 10.04 -3.82
CA TYR A 98 -2.10 9.96 -5.25
C TYR A 98 -1.37 11.06 -6.01
N ARG A 99 -0.91 10.75 -7.21
CA ARG A 99 -0.24 11.70 -8.10
C ARG A 99 -1.24 12.66 -8.72
N ARG A 100 -1.01 13.97 -8.52
CA ARG A 100 -1.87 15.04 -9.04
C ARG A 100 -1.85 15.17 -10.56
N ASP A 101 -0.76 14.77 -11.20
CA ASP A 101 -0.64 14.80 -12.67
C ASP A 101 -1.31 13.59 -13.36
N ARG A 102 -1.61 12.53 -12.62
CA ARG A 102 -2.17 11.28 -13.15
C ARG A 102 -3.65 11.10 -12.83
N LEU A 103 -4.08 11.56 -11.67
CA LEU A 103 -5.41 11.27 -11.14
C LEU A 103 -6.12 12.55 -10.71
N ASP A 104 -7.39 12.68 -11.12
CA ASP A 104 -8.33 13.65 -10.56
C ASP A 104 -9.12 12.98 -9.44
N LYS A 105 -9.08 13.56 -8.25
CA LYS A 105 -9.92 13.14 -7.13
C LYS A 105 -11.33 13.70 -7.31
N LEU A 106 -12.32 12.84 -7.51
CA LEU A 106 -13.71 13.22 -7.73
C LEU A 106 -14.50 13.33 -6.43
N SER A 107 -14.29 12.37 -5.53
CA SER A 107 -14.87 12.34 -4.19
C SER A 107 -14.02 11.49 -3.27
N ASP A 108 -14.15 11.69 -1.99
CA ASP A 108 -13.45 10.92 -0.97
C ASP A 108 -14.25 10.86 0.33
N GLY A 109 -13.84 10.01 1.24
CA GLY A 109 -14.40 9.88 2.56
C GLY A 109 -13.70 8.81 3.38
N TYR A 110 -14.23 8.60 4.55
CA TYR A 110 -13.72 7.63 5.51
C TYR A 110 -14.85 7.11 6.40
N PHE A 111 -14.62 6.00 7.04
CA PHE A 111 -15.50 5.43 8.05
C PHE A 111 -14.71 4.57 9.04
N TRP A 112 -15.19 4.50 10.27
CA TRP A 112 -14.55 3.68 11.30
C TRP A 112 -14.93 2.21 11.14
N LEU A 113 -13.96 1.33 11.39
CA LEU A 113 -14.15 -0.12 11.38
C LEU A 113 -14.81 -0.58 12.69
N SER A 114 -16.05 -0.17 12.89
CA SER A 114 -16.85 -0.40 14.10
C SER A 114 -18.35 -0.46 13.81
N PRO A 115 -19.18 -0.90 14.76
CA PRO A 115 -20.65 -0.82 14.62
C PRO A 115 -21.18 0.61 14.44
N THR A 116 -20.49 1.61 14.98
CA THR A 116 -20.80 3.05 14.85
C THR A 116 -19.83 3.71 13.86
N TYR A 117 -19.83 3.23 12.63
CA TYR A 117 -18.86 3.56 11.59
C TYR A 117 -18.81 5.03 11.15
N THR A 118 -19.72 5.88 11.61
CA THR A 118 -19.76 7.32 11.30
C THR A 118 -19.03 8.20 12.30
N THR A 119 -18.58 7.66 13.42
CA THR A 119 -17.88 8.38 14.50
C THR A 119 -16.71 7.57 15.04
N PRO A 120 -15.66 8.22 15.59
CA PRO A 120 -14.56 7.52 16.23
C PRO A 120 -15.05 6.54 17.29
N SER A 121 -14.77 5.27 17.10
CA SER A 121 -15.24 4.23 18.03
C SER A 121 -14.43 2.95 17.89
N LEU A 122 -14.33 2.22 19.00
CA LEU A 122 -13.70 0.91 19.06
C LEU A 122 -14.62 -0.14 18.41
N GLY A 123 -14.09 -0.94 17.52
CA GLY A 123 -14.84 -1.99 16.80
C GLY A 123 -14.82 -3.31 17.58
N TRP A 124 -15.98 -3.85 17.95
CA TRP A 124 -16.18 -5.20 18.53
C TRP A 124 -15.18 -5.53 19.64
N ASP A 125 -14.22 -6.45 19.35
CA ASP A 125 -13.13 -6.88 20.26
C ASP A 125 -11.77 -6.26 19.89
N ALA A 126 -11.76 -5.16 19.13
CA ALA A 126 -10.55 -4.49 18.69
C ALA A 126 -9.73 -3.92 19.86
N ALA A 127 -8.41 -3.95 19.75
CA ALA A 127 -7.49 -3.35 20.70
C ALA A 127 -7.38 -1.82 20.54
N CYS A 128 -7.67 -1.29 19.36
CA CYS A 128 -7.61 0.15 19.08
C CYS A 128 -8.63 0.55 17.98
N ILE A 129 -8.89 1.85 17.89
CA ILE A 129 -9.75 2.42 16.87
C ILE A 129 -9.10 2.19 15.50
N ARG A 130 -9.92 1.76 14.51
CA ARG A 130 -9.47 1.50 13.15
C ARG A 130 -10.35 2.26 12.15
N ILE A 131 -9.76 2.67 11.04
CA ILE A 131 -10.40 3.50 10.03
C ILE A 131 -10.16 2.92 8.63
N CYS A 132 -11.10 3.11 7.73
CA CYS A 132 -10.96 2.89 6.30
C CYS A 132 -11.15 4.23 5.57
N THR A 133 -10.19 4.59 4.73
CA THR A 133 -10.27 5.74 3.83
C THR A 133 -10.63 5.26 2.43
N TRP A 134 -11.41 6.03 1.69
CA TRP A 134 -11.70 5.76 0.29
C TRP A 134 -11.65 7.02 -0.55
N ALA A 135 -11.33 6.86 -1.83
CA ALA A 135 -11.42 7.91 -2.82
C ALA A 135 -11.94 7.37 -4.15
N LYS A 136 -12.66 8.21 -4.88
CA LYS A 136 -13.01 7.97 -6.27
C LYS A 136 -12.10 8.82 -7.14
N PHE A 137 -11.36 8.16 -8.01
CA PHE A 137 -10.44 8.79 -8.93
C PHE A 137 -10.90 8.66 -10.38
N ARG A 138 -10.52 9.67 -11.19
CA ARG A 138 -10.53 9.59 -12.65
C ARG A 138 -9.09 9.62 -13.15
N VAL A 139 -8.76 8.68 -14.00
CA VAL A 139 -7.48 8.66 -14.71
C VAL A 139 -7.48 9.77 -15.77
N ARG A 140 -6.59 10.75 -15.65
CA ARG A 140 -6.62 11.96 -16.52
C ARG A 140 -6.49 11.64 -18.01
N GLU A 141 -5.65 10.66 -18.34
CA GLU A 141 -5.36 10.33 -19.74
C GLU A 141 -6.51 9.55 -20.41
N SER A 142 -7.14 8.59 -19.72
CA SER A 142 -8.17 7.74 -20.29
C SER A 142 -9.60 8.18 -19.96
N GLY A 143 -9.79 8.98 -18.91
CA GLY A 143 -11.10 9.34 -18.38
C GLY A 143 -11.79 8.24 -17.58
N GLU A 144 -11.18 7.07 -17.44
CA GLU A 144 -11.72 5.95 -16.67
C GLU A 144 -11.75 6.27 -15.17
N GLU A 145 -12.80 5.79 -14.49
CA GLU A 145 -12.99 6.03 -13.07
C GLU A 145 -12.87 4.74 -12.26
N PHE A 146 -12.34 4.85 -11.05
CA PHE A 146 -12.23 3.73 -10.12
C PHE A 146 -12.30 4.19 -8.67
N LEU A 147 -12.68 3.28 -7.79
CA LEU A 147 -12.63 3.47 -6.34
C LEU A 147 -11.36 2.87 -5.78
N PHE A 148 -10.72 3.61 -4.89
CA PHE A 148 -9.57 3.15 -4.14
C PHE A 148 -9.90 3.18 -2.64
N PHE A 149 -9.72 2.06 -1.95
CA PHE A 149 -9.89 1.93 -0.50
C PHE A 149 -8.55 1.60 0.14
N ASN A 150 -8.33 2.15 1.33
CA ASN A 150 -7.18 1.83 2.16
C ASN A 150 -7.60 1.67 3.62
N LEU A 151 -7.08 0.64 4.27
CA LEU A 151 -7.43 0.33 5.65
C LEU A 151 -6.24 -0.22 6.44
N HIS A 152 -6.39 -0.23 7.77
CA HIS A 152 -5.55 -1.00 8.67
C HIS A 152 -6.48 -1.68 9.67
N THR A 153 -6.62 -3.02 9.59
CA THR A 153 -7.49 -3.77 10.50
C THR A 153 -6.84 -4.03 11.85
N ASP A 154 -7.61 -4.50 12.83
CA ASP A 154 -7.08 -4.70 14.17
C ASP A 154 -6.13 -5.91 14.26
N HIS A 155 -5.03 -5.74 15.00
CA HIS A 155 -3.99 -6.75 15.13
C HIS A 155 -4.31 -7.82 16.20
N VAL A 156 -5.30 -7.59 17.07
CA VAL A 156 -5.69 -8.51 18.15
C VAL A 156 -7.08 -9.09 17.92
N GLY A 157 -8.07 -8.23 17.67
CA GLY A 157 -9.49 -8.60 17.63
C GLY A 157 -9.87 -9.45 16.42
N VAL A 158 -10.09 -10.74 16.60
CA VAL A 158 -10.50 -11.67 15.52
C VAL A 158 -11.88 -11.30 14.99
N LYS A 159 -12.85 -11.05 15.89
CA LYS A 159 -14.19 -10.60 15.51
C LYS A 159 -14.14 -9.24 14.83
N ALA A 160 -13.32 -8.31 15.33
CA ALA A 160 -13.15 -7.00 14.74
C ALA A 160 -12.65 -7.09 13.29
N ARG A 161 -11.65 -7.91 12.99
CA ARG A 161 -11.17 -8.12 11.62
C ARG A 161 -12.27 -8.65 10.70
N ARG A 162 -12.96 -9.71 11.12
CA ARG A 162 -14.03 -10.33 10.34
C ARG A 162 -15.19 -9.38 10.06
N GLU A 163 -15.68 -8.68 11.07
CA GLU A 163 -16.81 -7.74 10.91
C GLU A 163 -16.38 -6.48 10.14
N SER A 164 -15.15 -6.01 10.32
CA SER A 164 -14.56 -4.94 9.50
C SER A 164 -14.52 -5.33 8.02
N ALA A 165 -14.11 -6.56 7.69
CA ALA A 165 -14.11 -7.04 6.31
C ALA A 165 -15.52 -6.99 5.69
N LYS A 166 -16.55 -7.45 6.42
CA LYS A 166 -17.95 -7.36 5.95
C LYS A 166 -18.41 -5.91 5.75
N LEU A 167 -18.05 -5.01 6.68
CA LEU A 167 -18.37 -3.59 6.60
C LEU A 167 -17.72 -2.94 5.38
N VAL A 168 -16.45 -3.23 5.13
CA VAL A 168 -15.70 -2.72 3.96
C VAL A 168 -16.33 -3.24 2.66
N MET A 169 -16.63 -4.53 2.57
CA MET A 169 -17.28 -5.08 1.37
C MET A 169 -18.66 -4.47 1.12
N LYS A 170 -19.44 -4.18 2.17
CA LYS A 170 -20.69 -3.43 2.05
C LYS A 170 -20.47 -2.01 1.52
N ALA A 171 -19.41 -1.31 1.98
CA ALA A 171 -19.06 0.02 1.49
C ALA A 171 -18.60 -0.03 0.02
N VAL A 172 -17.80 -1.02 -0.36
CA VAL A 172 -17.37 -1.27 -1.76
C VAL A 172 -18.59 -1.38 -2.68
N ASP A 173 -19.59 -2.18 -2.30
CA ASP A 173 -20.78 -2.35 -3.10
C ASP A 173 -21.71 -1.12 -3.08
N GLY A 174 -21.78 -0.42 -1.94
CA GLY A 174 -22.64 0.76 -1.78
C GLY A 174 -22.16 1.99 -2.53
N LEU A 175 -20.82 2.23 -2.58
CA LEU A 175 -20.23 3.40 -3.22
C LEU A 175 -20.05 3.24 -4.73
N GLY A 176 -19.76 2.03 -5.20
CA GLY A 176 -19.43 1.80 -6.61
C GLY A 176 -20.43 0.98 -7.39
N GLY A 177 -21.39 0.34 -6.72
CA GLY A 177 -22.18 -0.71 -7.36
C GLY A 177 -21.29 -1.87 -7.82
N LYS A 178 -21.83 -2.80 -8.60
CA LYS A 178 -21.10 -3.98 -9.04
C LYS A 178 -20.11 -3.71 -10.18
N GLU A 179 -20.35 -2.65 -10.95
CA GLU A 179 -19.62 -2.38 -12.19
C GLU A 179 -18.41 -1.46 -12.01
N MET A 180 -18.40 -0.63 -10.97
CA MET A 180 -17.27 0.28 -10.70
C MET A 180 -15.99 -0.52 -10.43
N PRO A 181 -14.88 -0.23 -11.13
CA PRO A 181 -13.59 -0.79 -10.80
C PRO A 181 -13.17 -0.39 -9.39
N VAL A 182 -12.66 -1.34 -8.62
CA VAL A 182 -12.26 -1.14 -7.22
C VAL A 182 -10.86 -1.67 -6.98
N VAL A 183 -10.08 -0.91 -6.23
CA VAL A 183 -8.83 -1.33 -5.61
C VAL A 183 -8.99 -1.20 -4.10
N LEU A 184 -8.63 -2.22 -3.35
CA LEU A 184 -8.62 -2.22 -1.90
C LEU A 184 -7.22 -2.61 -1.42
N THR A 185 -6.60 -1.73 -0.66
CA THR A 185 -5.26 -1.89 -0.11
C THR A 185 -5.29 -1.83 1.41
N GLY A 186 -4.26 -2.33 2.05
CA GLY A 186 -4.12 -2.20 3.50
C GLY A 186 -3.18 -3.18 4.13
N ASP A 187 -2.95 -2.95 5.42
CA ASP A 187 -2.49 -3.95 6.36
C ASP A 187 -3.73 -4.60 6.99
N PHE A 188 -3.94 -5.85 6.62
CA PHE A 188 -5.13 -6.59 7.05
C PHE A 188 -4.90 -7.36 8.35
N ASN A 189 -3.65 -7.39 8.86
CA ASN A 189 -3.27 -8.18 10.03
C ASN A 189 -3.74 -9.66 9.98
N VAL A 190 -3.99 -10.16 8.78
CA VAL A 190 -4.29 -11.56 8.47
C VAL A 190 -3.59 -11.94 7.18
N ASP A 191 -3.13 -13.17 7.12
CA ASP A 191 -2.53 -13.70 5.91
C ASP A 191 -3.57 -14.37 4.99
N GLN A 192 -3.12 -14.85 3.86
CA GLN A 192 -3.93 -15.47 2.80
C GLN A 192 -4.63 -16.78 3.23
N THR A 193 -4.38 -17.29 4.42
CA THR A 193 -4.98 -18.55 4.95
C THR A 193 -6.10 -18.28 5.96
N ASP A 194 -6.26 -17.04 6.41
CA ASP A 194 -7.26 -16.65 7.41
C ASP A 194 -8.67 -16.56 6.80
N GLU A 195 -9.69 -16.87 7.61
CA GLU A 195 -11.11 -16.77 7.20
C GLU A 195 -11.51 -15.33 6.79
N THR A 196 -10.91 -14.32 7.39
CA THR A 196 -11.16 -12.91 7.07
C THR A 196 -10.72 -12.56 5.66
N TYR A 197 -9.57 -13.09 5.22
CA TYR A 197 -9.11 -12.93 3.84
C TYR A 197 -10.15 -13.49 2.84
N ALA A 198 -10.76 -14.64 3.14
CA ALA A 198 -11.76 -15.23 2.29
C ALA A 198 -13.01 -14.34 2.10
N ILE A 199 -13.33 -13.46 3.05
CA ILE A 199 -14.47 -12.51 2.92
C ILE A 199 -14.21 -11.51 1.78
N PHE A 200 -12.97 -11.02 1.62
CA PHE A 200 -12.63 -10.08 0.54
C PHE A 200 -12.63 -10.72 -0.85
N THR A 201 -12.32 -12.00 -0.93
CA THR A 201 -12.28 -12.75 -2.21
C THR A 201 -13.57 -13.51 -2.52
N ALA A 202 -14.55 -13.49 -1.61
CA ALA A 202 -15.82 -14.16 -1.81
C ALA A 202 -16.57 -13.62 -3.05
N ASN A 203 -17.26 -14.52 -3.75
CA ASN A 203 -18.10 -14.19 -4.90
C ASN A 203 -17.37 -13.47 -6.06
N ALA A 204 -16.04 -13.56 -6.13
CA ALA A 204 -15.20 -12.94 -7.16
C ALA A 204 -15.44 -11.41 -7.32
N ARG A 205 -15.92 -10.73 -6.29
CA ARG A 205 -16.08 -9.26 -6.30
C ARG A 205 -14.71 -8.58 -6.32
N LEU A 206 -13.76 -9.11 -5.55
CA LEU A 206 -12.35 -8.72 -5.56
C LEU A 206 -11.48 -9.97 -5.73
N ASN A 207 -10.37 -9.80 -6.40
CA ASN A 207 -9.31 -10.80 -6.54
C ASN A 207 -8.06 -10.30 -5.82
N ASP A 208 -7.35 -11.19 -5.12
CA ASP A 208 -6.00 -10.87 -4.65
C ASP A 208 -5.09 -10.66 -5.87
N ALA A 209 -4.50 -9.47 -5.97
CA ALA A 209 -3.60 -9.13 -7.06
C ALA A 209 -2.40 -10.08 -7.16
N TYR A 210 -1.94 -10.64 -6.03
CA TYR A 210 -0.92 -11.69 -6.03
C TYR A 210 -1.36 -12.92 -6.83
N VAL A 211 -2.61 -13.35 -6.65
CA VAL A 211 -3.13 -14.57 -7.28
C VAL A 211 -3.30 -14.39 -8.78
N VAL A 212 -3.83 -13.23 -9.19
CA VAL A 212 -4.18 -12.97 -10.60
C VAL A 212 -3.06 -12.29 -11.41
N ALA A 213 -1.96 -11.91 -10.78
CA ALA A 213 -0.81 -11.31 -11.46
C ALA A 213 -0.16 -12.26 -12.46
N LYS A 214 0.17 -11.73 -13.64
CA LYS A 214 0.93 -12.44 -14.67
C LYS A 214 2.37 -12.72 -14.22
N HIS A 215 3.00 -11.75 -13.56
CA HIS A 215 4.37 -11.86 -13.04
C HIS A 215 4.42 -11.45 -11.56
N ARG A 216 5.22 -12.16 -10.76
CA ARG A 216 5.40 -11.90 -9.32
C ARG A 216 6.87 -11.75 -8.99
N PHE A 217 7.16 -10.72 -8.18
CA PHE A 217 8.42 -10.53 -7.48
C PHE A 217 8.11 -10.49 -5.98
N ALA A 218 8.07 -11.64 -5.34
CA ALA A 218 7.60 -11.78 -3.95
C ALA A 218 8.30 -12.97 -3.27
N GLU A 219 9.60 -12.85 -3.09
CA GLU A 219 10.42 -13.89 -2.45
C GLU A 219 10.16 -13.98 -0.95
N ASN A 220 9.67 -12.91 -0.32
CA ASN A 220 9.30 -12.85 1.09
C ASN A 220 7.82 -12.45 1.24
N GLY A 221 7.24 -12.71 2.42
CA GLY A 221 6.00 -12.10 2.85
C GLY A 221 6.17 -10.61 3.12
N THR A 222 5.14 -9.96 3.63
CA THR A 222 5.11 -8.49 3.70
C THR A 222 5.57 -7.94 5.04
N PHE A 223 5.58 -8.71 6.12
CA PHE A 223 6.04 -8.31 7.45
C PHE A 223 7.44 -8.84 7.74
N ASN A 224 8.36 -7.97 8.17
CA ASN A 224 9.78 -8.31 8.43
C ASN A 224 10.23 -8.02 9.87
N SER A 225 9.39 -7.37 10.70
CA SER A 225 9.72 -7.05 12.11
C SER A 225 11.06 -6.28 12.29
N PHE A 226 11.44 -5.44 11.33
CA PHE A 226 12.73 -4.75 11.27
C PHE A 226 13.97 -5.67 11.20
N ASP A 227 13.77 -6.95 10.91
CA ASP A 227 14.86 -7.91 10.73
C ASP A 227 14.91 -8.41 9.26
N PRO A 228 15.86 -7.94 8.46
CA PRO A 228 15.96 -8.32 7.05
C PRO A 228 16.40 -9.77 6.83
N THR A 229 16.77 -10.49 7.89
CA THR A 229 17.14 -11.92 7.81
C THR A 229 15.95 -12.85 7.94
N LEU A 230 14.79 -12.33 8.40
CA LEU A 230 13.57 -13.12 8.56
C LEU A 230 12.87 -13.31 7.21
N LYS A 231 12.38 -14.51 6.99
CA LYS A 231 11.60 -14.89 5.82
C LYS A 231 10.30 -15.56 6.24
N THR A 232 9.21 -15.16 5.59
CA THR A 232 7.90 -15.79 5.74
C THR A 232 7.22 -15.89 4.38
N THR A 233 6.20 -16.74 4.27
CA THR A 233 5.29 -16.76 3.11
C THR A 233 3.98 -16.05 3.39
N SER A 234 3.77 -15.59 4.63
CA SER A 234 2.57 -14.86 5.05
C SER A 234 2.60 -13.43 4.52
N ARG A 235 1.56 -13.05 3.81
CA ARG A 235 1.32 -11.71 3.32
C ARG A 235 0.17 -11.12 4.14
N ILE A 236 0.42 -10.10 4.94
CA ILE A 236 -0.62 -9.41 5.73
C ILE A 236 -0.98 -8.05 5.13
N ASP A 237 -0.15 -7.55 4.23
CA ASP A 237 -0.44 -6.40 3.38
C ASP A 237 -0.94 -6.90 2.03
N HIS A 238 -2.16 -6.53 1.67
CA HIS A 238 -2.79 -7.03 0.45
C HIS A 238 -3.18 -5.87 -0.48
N VAL A 239 -3.21 -6.19 -1.77
CA VAL A 239 -3.84 -5.40 -2.80
C VAL A 239 -4.89 -6.27 -3.47
N PHE A 240 -6.15 -5.95 -3.24
CA PHE A 240 -7.27 -6.59 -3.91
C PHE A 240 -7.78 -5.70 -5.04
N VAL A 241 -8.14 -6.31 -6.15
CA VAL A 241 -8.63 -5.60 -7.34
C VAL A 241 -9.91 -6.25 -7.86
N SER A 242 -10.86 -5.44 -8.34
CA SER A 242 -12.04 -5.98 -9.03
C SER A 242 -11.65 -6.63 -10.37
N PRO A 243 -12.48 -7.52 -10.94
CA PRO A 243 -12.20 -8.21 -12.21
C PRO A 243 -11.99 -7.29 -13.42
N ARG A 244 -12.40 -6.01 -13.32
CA ARG A 244 -12.13 -4.97 -14.30
C ARG A 244 -10.65 -4.60 -14.43
N PHE A 245 -9.82 -4.97 -13.48
CA PHE A 245 -8.38 -4.80 -13.57
C PHE A 245 -7.69 -6.05 -14.10
N ALA A 246 -6.79 -5.88 -15.06
CA ALA A 246 -5.77 -6.86 -15.41
C ALA A 246 -4.50 -6.53 -14.61
N VAL A 247 -3.93 -7.52 -13.92
CA VAL A 247 -2.70 -7.35 -13.13
C VAL A 247 -1.53 -7.92 -13.92
N ALA A 248 -0.67 -7.04 -14.41
CA ALA A 248 0.54 -7.43 -15.15
C ALA A 248 1.65 -7.88 -14.20
N ARG A 249 1.89 -7.12 -13.14
CA ARG A 249 2.97 -7.36 -12.18
C ARG A 249 2.47 -7.18 -10.74
N TYR A 250 3.04 -7.96 -9.84
CA TYR A 250 2.89 -7.84 -8.40
C TYR A 250 4.28 -7.92 -7.76
N GLY A 251 4.61 -7.00 -6.87
CA GLY A 251 5.88 -7.00 -6.17
C GLY A 251 5.73 -6.77 -4.67
N VAL A 252 6.38 -7.61 -3.86
CA VAL A 252 6.80 -7.26 -2.50
C VAL A 252 8.21 -6.71 -2.65
N LEU A 253 8.42 -5.43 -2.28
CA LEU A 253 9.63 -4.71 -2.66
C LEU A 253 10.49 -4.37 -1.43
N PRO A 254 11.36 -5.29 -0.96
CA PRO A 254 12.26 -5.02 0.14
C PRO A 254 13.10 -3.78 -0.15
N ASN A 255 13.18 -2.88 0.82
CA ASN A 255 14.03 -1.72 0.76
C ASN A 255 14.93 -1.68 1.97
N PHE A 256 16.23 -1.60 1.73
CA PHE A 256 17.26 -1.64 2.75
C PHE A 256 18.08 -0.36 2.75
N TYR A 257 18.57 0.00 3.92
CA TYR A 257 19.61 1.01 4.05
C TYR A 257 20.70 0.52 5.02
N TRP A 258 21.85 1.16 4.95
CA TRP A 258 23.01 0.76 5.73
C TRP A 258 23.34 1.84 6.75
N THR A 259 23.66 1.42 7.97
CA THR A 259 24.21 2.28 9.00
C THR A 259 25.65 1.86 9.29
N GLU A 260 26.51 2.83 9.56
CA GLU A 260 27.91 2.57 9.85
C GLU A 260 28.04 1.76 11.15
N GLU A 261 28.95 0.81 11.13
CA GLU A 261 29.44 0.13 12.34
C GLU A 261 30.73 0.81 12.74
N PRO A 262 30.80 1.47 13.93
CA PRO A 262 31.95 2.31 14.32
C PRO A 262 33.31 1.59 14.34
N ALA A 263 33.31 0.26 14.50
CA ALA A 263 34.51 -0.57 14.52
C ALA A 263 34.78 -1.27 13.17
N ALA A 264 34.01 -1.01 12.12
CA ALA A 264 34.15 -1.70 10.84
C ALA A 264 35.47 -1.35 10.17
N LYS A 265 36.26 -2.36 9.87
CA LYS A 265 37.50 -2.23 9.09
C LYS A 265 37.17 -2.34 7.61
N SER A 266 37.93 -1.56 6.80
CA SER A 266 37.95 -1.77 5.36
C SER A 266 38.57 -3.12 5.02
N GLN A 267 37.97 -3.83 4.05
CA GLN A 267 38.47 -5.12 3.57
C GLN A 267 38.37 -5.18 2.04
N LYS A 268 39.31 -5.89 1.43
CA LYS A 268 39.26 -6.21 0.01
C LYS A 268 38.32 -7.39 -0.20
N GLY A 269 37.49 -7.33 -1.24
CA GLY A 269 36.76 -8.50 -1.69
C GLY A 269 37.69 -9.49 -2.40
N GLN A 270 37.40 -10.79 -2.26
CA GLN A 270 38.06 -11.79 -3.07
C GLN A 270 37.81 -11.49 -4.56
N ASP A 271 38.84 -11.51 -5.38
CA ASP A 271 38.78 -11.23 -6.82
C ASP A 271 38.18 -9.85 -7.19
N ALA A 272 38.07 -8.93 -6.23
CA ALA A 272 37.58 -7.59 -6.49
C ALA A 272 38.64 -6.71 -7.18
N PRO A 273 38.23 -5.77 -8.05
CA PRO A 273 39.15 -4.77 -8.60
C PRO A 273 39.91 -4.02 -7.51
N GLN A 274 41.16 -3.64 -7.78
CA GLN A 274 42.06 -3.03 -6.79
C GLN A 274 41.47 -1.76 -6.16
N GLN A 275 40.63 -1.03 -6.89
CA GLN A 275 40.03 0.23 -6.45
C GLN A 275 38.82 0.04 -5.49
N ILE A 276 38.31 -1.19 -5.34
CA ILE A 276 37.13 -1.45 -4.51
C ILE A 276 37.55 -1.86 -3.11
N ASP A 277 37.10 -1.10 -2.12
CA ASP A 277 37.14 -1.42 -0.70
C ASP A 277 35.73 -1.61 -0.17
N PHE A 278 35.55 -2.65 0.62
CA PHE A 278 34.29 -2.92 1.31
C PHE A 278 34.41 -2.55 2.78
N LYS A 279 33.35 -1.96 3.34
CA LYS A 279 33.18 -1.78 4.78
C LYS A 279 31.96 -2.55 5.24
N GLN A 280 32.05 -3.17 6.38
CA GLN A 280 30.93 -3.82 6.99
C GLN A 280 29.94 -2.76 7.54
N HIS A 281 28.68 -2.89 7.19
CA HIS A 281 27.59 -2.04 7.65
C HIS A 281 26.48 -2.88 8.25
N ARG A 282 25.70 -2.30 9.13
CA ARG A 282 24.48 -2.92 9.60
C ARG A 282 23.36 -2.64 8.60
N ILE A 283 22.72 -3.71 8.10
CA ILE A 283 21.56 -3.62 7.23
C ILE A 283 20.32 -3.32 8.08
N ARG A 284 19.47 -2.41 7.59
CA ARG A 284 18.21 -2.04 8.20
C ARG A 284 17.11 -1.96 7.16
N THR A 285 15.86 -2.19 7.56
CA THR A 285 14.65 -1.98 6.74
C THR A 285 14.03 -0.62 7.04
N ALA A 286 13.41 0.00 6.04
CA ALA A 286 12.78 1.31 6.19
C ALA A 286 11.48 1.28 7.01
N SER A 287 10.80 0.14 7.01
CA SER A 287 9.65 -0.21 7.85
C SER A 287 9.77 -1.65 8.31
N ASP A 288 9.03 -2.06 9.32
CA ASP A 288 8.83 -3.46 9.70
C ASP A 288 7.91 -4.22 8.72
N HIS A 289 7.38 -3.51 7.71
CA HIS A 289 6.70 -4.05 6.54
C HIS A 289 7.46 -3.73 5.25
N TYR A 290 7.28 -4.56 4.23
CA TYR A 290 7.69 -4.27 2.86
C TYR A 290 6.50 -3.74 2.05
N PRO A 291 6.68 -2.71 1.21
CA PRO A 291 5.61 -2.24 0.36
C PRO A 291 5.22 -3.28 -0.69
N VAL A 292 3.94 -3.27 -1.03
CA VAL A 292 3.37 -4.07 -2.10
C VAL A 292 2.94 -3.14 -3.23
N PHE A 293 3.49 -3.31 -4.43
CA PHE A 293 3.06 -2.59 -5.62
C PHE A 293 2.58 -3.54 -6.71
N VAL A 294 1.58 -3.07 -7.44
CA VAL A 294 0.99 -3.77 -8.57
C VAL A 294 0.95 -2.86 -9.81
N GLU A 295 1.22 -3.44 -10.95
CA GLU A 295 1.03 -2.79 -12.25
C GLU A 295 -0.27 -3.35 -12.85
N VAL A 296 -1.23 -2.47 -13.07
CA VAL A 296 -2.58 -2.83 -13.51
C VAL A 296 -3.01 -2.00 -14.70
N SER A 297 -3.95 -2.53 -15.48
CA SER A 297 -4.69 -1.79 -16.50
C SER A 297 -6.18 -2.07 -16.40
N LEU A 298 -7.02 -1.07 -16.69
CA LEU A 298 -8.46 -1.26 -16.77
C LEU A 298 -8.81 -2.02 -18.06
N ARG A 299 -9.67 -3.00 -17.94
CA ARG A 299 -10.22 -3.73 -19.09
C ARG A 299 -11.40 -2.95 -19.65
N PRO A 300 -11.55 -2.90 -20.96
CA PRO A 300 -12.69 -2.28 -21.61
C PRO A 300 -14.05 -2.81 -21.14
#